data_cc600c047084ff8eab2ebfa1892c69b6
#
_entry.id   cc600c047084ff8eab2ebfa1892c69b6
#
_cell.length_a   1.000
_cell.length_b   1.000
_cell.length_c   1.000
_cell.angle_alpha   90.00
_cell.angle_beta   90.00
_cell.angle_gamma   90.00
#
_symmetry.space_group_name_H-M   'P 1'
#
loop_
_entity.id
_entity.type
_entity.pdbx_description
1 polymer ?
#
loop_
_entity_poly.entity_id
_entity_poly.type
_entity_poly.pdbx_seq_one_letter_code
_entity_poly.pdbx_strand_id
1 'polypeptide(L)'
;MALRRSGELLAVPAEVVKTVDDAVSRAVEAFQQLQAVPPAAINTFFSRFADLIGDENAFGPVLAANRDDVTKAKSLGRATGRLELTEKMRSDMIGGLRMWAELPLDRLERTDVVDHGAWSVESWRSPLGVVAFVFEGRPNVFADATGVLKTGNSVVFRIGSDALRTARAIRDRLLVPALRDAGLPDGSVQLVDSPERSAGWALFDDPRLALAVARGSGPAVG
;
A
#
# COMPACT_ATOMS: atom_id res chain seq x y z
N MET A 1 24.38 1.06 -4.54
CA MET A 1 24.85 2.47 -4.55
C MET A 1 24.45 3.06 -5.89
N ALA A 2 23.61 4.07 -5.92
CA ALA A 2 23.12 4.71 -7.15
C ALA A 2 23.72 6.12 -7.30
N LEU A 3 24.03 6.52 -8.53
CA LEU A 3 24.51 7.87 -8.87
C LEU A 3 23.31 8.72 -9.33
N ARG A 4 23.01 9.80 -8.63
CA ARG A 4 22.01 10.78 -9.07
C ARG A 4 22.47 11.55 -10.30
N ARG A 5 21.53 12.11 -11.07
CA ARG A 5 21.84 13.06 -12.15
C ARG A 5 22.59 14.31 -11.66
N SER A 6 22.49 14.63 -10.35
CA SER A 6 23.26 15.69 -9.67
C SER A 6 24.73 15.35 -9.42
N GLY A 7 25.17 14.11 -9.70
CA GLY A 7 26.50 13.61 -9.36
C GLY A 7 26.63 13.12 -7.91
N GLU A 8 25.57 13.17 -7.11
CA GLU A 8 25.57 12.66 -5.74
C GLU A 8 25.49 11.12 -5.71
N LEU A 9 26.30 10.52 -4.85
CA LEU A 9 26.25 9.09 -4.55
C LEU A 9 25.19 8.82 -3.48
N LEU A 10 24.17 8.04 -3.83
CA LEU A 10 23.21 7.54 -2.86
C LEU A 10 23.72 6.23 -2.26
N ALA A 11 24.06 6.24 -0.98
CA ALA A 11 24.35 5.05 -0.21
C ALA A 11 23.07 4.56 0.47
N VAL A 12 22.64 3.33 0.15
CA VAL A 12 21.56 2.65 0.84
C VAL A 12 22.19 1.61 1.78
N PRO A 13 21.94 1.66 3.11
CA PRO A 13 22.43 0.66 4.05
C PRO A 13 21.96 -0.75 3.67
N ALA A 14 22.79 -1.76 3.90
CA ALA A 14 22.52 -3.14 3.48
C ALA A 14 21.24 -3.70 4.18
N GLU A 15 21.02 -3.36 5.44
CA GLU A 15 19.81 -3.73 6.18
C GLU A 15 18.53 -3.11 5.58
N VAL A 16 18.62 -1.89 5.03
CA VAL A 16 17.51 -1.23 4.35
C VAL A 16 17.22 -1.94 3.03
N VAL A 17 18.25 -2.28 2.25
CA VAL A 17 18.11 -3.06 1.02
C VAL A 17 17.41 -4.39 1.33
N LYS A 18 17.88 -5.10 2.37
CA LYS A 18 17.27 -6.37 2.79
C LYS A 18 15.81 -6.20 3.18
N THR A 19 15.47 -5.17 3.95
CA THR A 19 14.08 -4.90 4.36
C THR A 19 13.17 -4.67 3.15
N VAL A 20 13.63 -3.95 2.15
CA VAL A 20 12.89 -3.72 0.91
C VAL A 20 12.77 -5.00 0.10
N ASP A 21 13.88 -5.73 -0.07
CA ASP A 21 13.90 -7.01 -0.79
C ASP A 21 12.94 -8.03 -0.19
N ASP A 22 12.95 -8.20 1.14
CA ASP A 22 12.02 -9.07 1.86
C ASP A 22 10.54 -8.68 1.65
N ALA A 23 10.23 -7.39 1.61
CA ALA A 23 8.88 -6.90 1.37
C ALA A 23 8.42 -7.13 -0.08
N VAL A 24 9.29 -6.82 -1.06
CA VAL A 24 9.00 -7.01 -2.48
C VAL A 24 8.88 -8.50 -2.82
N SER A 25 9.76 -9.35 -2.29
CA SER A 25 9.70 -10.80 -2.50
C SER A 25 8.37 -11.39 -2.05
N ARG A 26 7.90 -11.03 -0.83
CA ARG A 26 6.58 -11.45 -0.35
C ARG A 26 5.43 -10.94 -1.21
N ALA A 27 5.54 -9.71 -1.73
CA ALA A 27 4.51 -9.16 -2.60
C ALA A 27 4.48 -9.85 -3.98
N VAL A 28 5.63 -10.26 -4.53
CA VAL A 28 5.73 -11.04 -5.77
C VAL A 28 5.08 -12.41 -5.60
N GLU A 29 5.38 -13.12 -4.52
CA GLU A 29 4.75 -14.42 -4.22
C GLU A 29 3.22 -14.28 -4.05
N ALA A 30 2.80 -13.25 -3.30
CA ALA A 30 1.38 -12.99 -3.08
C ALA A 30 0.66 -12.59 -4.37
N PHE A 31 1.30 -11.84 -5.27
CA PHE A 31 0.73 -11.52 -6.57
C PHE A 31 0.38 -12.79 -7.37
N GLN A 32 1.26 -13.77 -7.39
CA GLN A 32 1.00 -15.04 -8.07
C GLN A 32 -0.19 -15.77 -7.43
N GLN A 33 -0.26 -15.82 -6.10
CA GLN A 33 -1.34 -16.46 -5.36
C GLN A 33 -2.69 -15.74 -5.54
N LEU A 34 -2.67 -14.39 -5.62
CA LEU A 34 -3.86 -13.57 -5.83
C LEU A 34 -4.59 -13.91 -7.13
N GLN A 35 -3.88 -14.42 -8.16
CA GLN A 35 -4.51 -14.78 -9.42
C GLN A 35 -5.55 -15.93 -9.27
N ALA A 36 -5.42 -16.75 -8.25
CA ALA A 36 -6.35 -17.84 -7.92
C ALA A 36 -7.45 -17.43 -6.91
N VAL A 37 -7.33 -16.25 -6.28
CA VAL A 37 -8.30 -15.77 -5.28
C VAL A 37 -9.60 -15.32 -5.96
N PRO A 38 -10.79 -15.73 -5.50
CA PRO A 38 -12.05 -15.24 -6.04
C PRO A 38 -12.21 -13.71 -5.86
N PRO A 39 -12.78 -12.97 -6.84
CA PRO A 39 -13.04 -11.54 -6.69
C PRO A 39 -13.85 -11.18 -5.44
N ALA A 40 -14.79 -12.04 -5.03
CA ALA A 40 -15.57 -11.85 -3.82
C ALA A 40 -14.70 -11.78 -2.54
N ALA A 41 -13.60 -12.52 -2.47
CA ALA A 41 -12.68 -12.46 -1.32
C ALA A 41 -11.98 -11.10 -1.23
N ILE A 42 -11.65 -10.47 -2.37
CA ILE A 42 -11.09 -9.12 -2.40
C ILE A 42 -12.12 -8.10 -1.88
N ASN A 43 -13.40 -8.24 -2.25
CA ASN A 43 -14.46 -7.38 -1.73
C ASN A 43 -14.65 -7.59 -0.21
N THR A 44 -14.59 -8.84 0.25
CA THR A 44 -14.64 -9.18 1.68
C THR A 44 -13.48 -8.53 2.45
N PHE A 45 -12.27 -8.52 1.88
CA PHE A 45 -11.12 -7.82 2.49
C PHE A 45 -11.43 -6.33 2.73
N PHE A 46 -11.90 -5.62 1.70
CA PHE A 46 -12.19 -4.19 1.84
C PHE A 46 -13.28 -3.92 2.88
N SER A 47 -14.36 -4.71 2.87
CA SER A 47 -15.43 -4.60 3.85
C SER A 47 -14.92 -4.87 5.26
N ARG A 48 -14.15 -5.96 5.44
CA ARG A 48 -13.60 -6.32 6.74
C ARG A 48 -12.59 -5.31 7.27
N PHE A 49 -11.76 -4.76 6.40
CA PHE A 49 -10.81 -3.71 6.79
C PHE A 49 -11.54 -2.44 7.22
N ALA A 50 -12.60 -2.04 6.50
CA ALA A 50 -13.47 -0.93 6.89
C ALA A 50 -14.14 -1.17 8.26
N ASP A 51 -14.66 -2.38 8.51
CA ASP A 51 -15.27 -2.75 9.78
C ASP A 51 -14.28 -2.66 10.95
N LEU A 52 -13.06 -3.16 10.77
CA LEU A 52 -12.00 -3.09 11.78
C LEU A 52 -11.57 -1.64 12.07
N ILE A 53 -11.55 -0.75 11.07
CA ILE A 53 -11.32 0.69 11.29
C ILE A 53 -12.49 1.30 12.07
N GLY A 54 -13.73 0.83 11.85
CA GLY A 54 -14.93 1.27 12.55
C GLY A 54 -15.05 0.75 13.98
N ASP A 55 -14.38 -0.35 14.32
CA ASP A 55 -14.42 -0.95 15.66
C ASP A 55 -13.53 -0.20 16.64
N GLU A 56 -14.09 0.28 17.74
CA GLU A 56 -13.36 1.07 18.76
C GLU A 56 -12.25 0.28 19.44
N ASN A 57 -12.44 -1.02 19.68
CA ASN A 57 -11.47 -1.87 20.35
C ASN A 57 -10.28 -2.19 19.43
N ALA A 58 -10.55 -2.48 18.16
CA ALA A 58 -9.51 -2.74 17.16
C ALA A 58 -8.73 -1.47 16.82
N PHE A 59 -9.40 -0.32 16.72
CA PHE A 59 -8.80 0.96 16.34
C PHE A 59 -8.11 1.69 17.50
N GLY A 60 -8.48 1.44 18.75
CA GLY A 60 -7.90 2.08 19.92
C GLY A 60 -6.37 2.07 19.98
N PRO A 61 -5.68 0.92 19.74
CA PRO A 61 -4.22 0.86 19.64
C PRO A 61 -3.62 1.72 18.54
N VAL A 62 -4.34 1.90 17.41
CA VAL A 62 -3.90 2.77 16.31
C VAL A 62 -3.93 4.24 16.72
N LEU A 63 -5.00 4.66 17.41
CA LEU A 63 -5.09 6.02 17.97
C LEU A 63 -4.01 6.29 19.00
N ALA A 64 -3.66 5.30 19.84
CA ALA A 64 -2.56 5.43 20.80
C ALA A 64 -1.22 5.63 20.08
N ALA A 65 -0.92 4.79 19.08
CA ALA A 65 0.29 4.92 18.27
C ALA A 65 0.36 6.26 17.52
N ASN A 66 -0.78 6.76 17.04
CA ASN A 66 -0.85 8.04 16.37
C ASN A 66 -0.57 9.21 17.30
N ARG A 67 -1.11 9.19 18.52
CA ARG A 67 -0.79 10.22 19.54
C ARG A 67 0.71 10.27 19.84
N ASP A 68 1.38 9.12 19.90
CA ASP A 68 2.83 9.06 20.10
C ASP A 68 3.60 9.68 18.93
N ASP A 69 3.21 9.35 17.69
CA ASP A 69 3.82 9.92 16.47
C ASP A 69 3.62 11.44 16.41
N VAL A 70 2.41 11.92 16.68
CA VAL A 70 2.09 13.36 16.75
C VAL A 70 2.89 14.08 17.83
N THR A 71 3.00 13.48 19.02
CA THR A 71 3.78 14.05 20.12
C THR A 71 5.25 14.17 19.75
N LYS A 72 5.82 13.11 19.14
CA LYS A 72 7.21 13.12 18.67
C LYS A 72 7.41 14.17 17.57
N ALA A 73 6.51 14.28 16.60
CA ALA A 73 6.63 15.27 15.54
C ALA A 73 6.58 16.70 16.09
N LYS A 74 5.68 16.99 17.04
CA LYS A 74 5.60 18.28 17.73
C LYS A 74 6.90 18.61 18.47
N SER A 75 7.49 17.66 19.19
CA SER A 75 8.77 17.88 19.91
C SER A 75 9.94 18.19 18.98
N LEU A 76 9.84 17.80 17.70
CA LEU A 76 10.81 18.09 16.64
C LEU A 76 10.47 19.35 15.84
N GLY A 77 9.45 20.11 16.23
CA GLY A 77 9.00 21.31 15.52
C GLY A 77 8.37 21.05 14.16
N ARG A 78 7.90 19.82 13.91
CA ARG A 78 7.30 19.43 12.62
C ARG A 78 5.79 19.69 12.59
N ALA A 79 5.26 19.98 11.39
CA ALA A 79 3.82 20.16 11.19
C ALA A 79 3.07 18.81 11.36
N THR A 80 2.00 18.82 12.15
CA THR A 80 1.23 17.60 12.49
C THR A 80 -0.16 17.52 11.87
N GLY A 81 -0.65 18.56 11.20
CA GLY A 81 -2.02 18.61 10.70
C GLY A 81 -2.39 17.52 9.68
N ARG A 82 -1.41 16.89 9.03
CA ARG A 82 -1.64 15.76 8.11
C ARG A 82 -1.34 14.41 8.75
N LEU A 83 -0.70 14.42 9.91
CA LEU A 83 -0.29 13.24 10.65
C LEU A 83 -1.37 12.78 11.61
N GLU A 84 -2.12 13.73 12.18
CA GLU A 84 -3.14 13.45 13.19
C GLU A 84 -4.34 12.72 12.58
N LEU A 85 -4.67 11.55 13.15
CA LEU A 85 -5.86 10.77 12.81
C LEU A 85 -7.09 11.42 13.45
N THR A 86 -7.81 12.21 12.66
CA THR A 86 -9.09 12.80 13.06
C THR A 86 -10.25 11.84 12.78
N GLU A 87 -11.40 12.03 13.44
CA GLU A 87 -12.63 11.28 13.15
C GLU A 87 -13.06 11.43 11.67
N LYS A 88 -12.86 12.63 11.10
CA LYS A 88 -13.11 12.82 9.67
C LYS A 88 -12.21 11.92 8.82
N MET A 89 -10.92 11.86 9.10
CA MET A 89 -9.98 11.00 8.36
C MET A 89 -10.32 9.53 8.52
N ARG A 90 -10.71 9.09 9.71
CA ARG A 90 -11.19 7.73 10.00
C ARG A 90 -12.43 7.40 9.16
N SER A 91 -13.43 8.29 9.17
CA SER A 91 -14.64 8.14 8.36
C SER A 91 -14.36 8.11 6.86
N ASP A 92 -13.47 8.97 6.36
CA ASP A 92 -13.04 9.01 4.96
C ASP A 92 -12.34 7.69 4.55
N MET A 93 -11.51 7.10 5.42
CA MET A 93 -10.90 5.79 5.19
C MET A 93 -11.94 4.67 5.07
N ILE A 94 -12.90 4.63 5.98
CA ILE A 94 -14.00 3.66 5.96
C ILE A 94 -14.80 3.81 4.66
N GLY A 95 -15.18 5.04 4.31
CA GLY A 95 -15.93 5.33 3.08
C GLY A 95 -15.17 4.89 1.82
N GLY A 96 -13.87 5.19 1.74
CA GLY A 96 -13.00 4.79 0.63
C GLY A 96 -12.89 3.27 0.49
N LEU A 97 -12.74 2.54 1.59
CA LEU A 97 -12.66 1.08 1.56
C LEU A 97 -14.00 0.45 1.15
N ARG A 98 -15.13 0.98 1.62
CA ARG A 98 -16.46 0.50 1.19
C ARG A 98 -16.71 0.79 -0.29
N MET A 99 -16.30 1.96 -0.77
CA MET A 99 -16.33 2.27 -2.20
C MET A 99 -15.54 1.24 -3.03
N TRP A 100 -14.33 0.86 -2.58
CA TRP A 100 -13.56 -0.19 -3.25
C TRP A 100 -14.27 -1.55 -3.22
N ALA A 101 -14.93 -1.92 -2.11
CA ALA A 101 -15.69 -3.17 -2.01
C ALA A 101 -16.83 -3.23 -3.04
N GLU A 102 -17.53 -2.11 -3.26
CA GLU A 102 -18.71 -2.01 -4.13
C GLU A 102 -18.36 -1.77 -5.61
N LEU A 103 -17.15 -1.30 -5.92
CA LEU A 103 -16.75 -0.96 -7.28
C LEU A 103 -16.82 -2.20 -8.20
N PRO A 104 -17.61 -2.15 -9.29
CA PRO A 104 -17.77 -3.29 -10.20
C PRO A 104 -16.58 -3.37 -11.17
N LEU A 105 -15.39 -3.71 -10.64
CA LEU A 105 -14.19 -3.96 -11.44
C LEU A 105 -13.87 -5.45 -11.42
N ASP A 106 -13.66 -6.01 -12.60
CA ASP A 106 -13.09 -7.34 -12.76
C ASP A 106 -11.61 -7.21 -13.14
N ARG A 107 -10.78 -8.09 -12.59
CA ARG A 107 -9.34 -8.13 -12.86
C ARG A 107 -9.01 -8.74 -14.22
N LEU A 108 -9.92 -9.55 -14.76
CA LEU A 108 -9.82 -10.14 -16.08
C LEU A 108 -11.09 -9.81 -16.87
N GLU A 109 -11.02 -8.78 -17.67
CA GLU A 109 -12.12 -8.33 -18.50
C GLU A 109 -11.68 -8.35 -19.97
N ARG A 110 -12.44 -9.04 -20.81
CA ARG A 110 -12.24 -8.96 -22.25
C ARG A 110 -12.72 -7.59 -22.75
N THR A 111 -11.80 -6.80 -23.26
CA THR A 111 -12.07 -5.41 -23.69
C THR A 111 -12.39 -5.28 -25.16
N ASP A 112 -11.88 -6.22 -25.99
CA ASP A 112 -12.10 -6.18 -27.45
C ASP A 112 -11.92 -7.57 -28.06
N VAL A 113 -12.53 -7.77 -29.22
CA VAL A 113 -12.38 -8.97 -30.08
C VAL A 113 -12.29 -8.53 -31.51
N VAL A 114 -11.22 -8.90 -32.21
CA VAL A 114 -11.06 -8.71 -33.67
C VAL A 114 -11.16 -10.07 -34.33
N ASP A 115 -12.20 -10.27 -35.14
CA ASP A 115 -12.42 -11.49 -35.89
C ASP A 115 -11.73 -11.41 -37.27
N HIS A 116 -10.94 -12.43 -37.61
CA HIS A 116 -10.25 -12.59 -38.88
C HIS A 116 -10.80 -13.82 -39.68
N GLY A 117 -11.98 -14.31 -39.34
CA GLY A 117 -12.65 -15.44 -39.99
C GLY A 117 -12.16 -16.80 -39.51
N ALA A 118 -10.92 -17.18 -39.80
CA ALA A 118 -10.33 -18.45 -39.37
C ALA A 118 -9.71 -18.40 -37.94
N TRP A 119 -9.52 -17.20 -37.38
CA TRP A 119 -8.96 -16.94 -36.04
C TRP A 119 -9.43 -15.58 -35.55
N SER A 120 -9.36 -15.37 -34.22
CA SER A 120 -9.67 -14.08 -33.59
C SER A 120 -8.56 -13.65 -32.65
N VAL A 121 -8.45 -12.34 -32.41
CA VAL A 121 -7.59 -11.74 -31.39
C VAL A 121 -8.49 -11.16 -30.31
N GLU A 122 -8.24 -11.53 -29.08
CA GLU A 122 -8.93 -10.98 -27.91
C GLU A 122 -7.99 -10.09 -27.11
N SER A 123 -8.46 -8.89 -26.75
CA SER A 123 -7.79 -8.00 -25.84
C SER A 123 -8.37 -8.16 -24.44
N TRP A 124 -7.51 -8.37 -23.45
CA TRP A 124 -7.91 -8.58 -22.09
C TRP A 124 -7.26 -7.56 -21.16
N ARG A 125 -8.03 -7.02 -20.19
CA ARG A 125 -7.47 -6.30 -19.06
C ARG A 125 -6.86 -7.29 -18.08
N SER A 126 -5.64 -7.03 -17.64
CA SER A 126 -4.87 -7.91 -16.75
C SER A 126 -4.20 -7.11 -15.65
N PRO A 127 -3.99 -7.69 -14.45
CA PRO A 127 -3.19 -7.07 -13.41
C PRO A 127 -1.77 -6.74 -13.89
N LEU A 128 -1.21 -5.64 -13.39
CA LEU A 128 0.15 -5.21 -13.73
C LEU A 128 1.22 -6.06 -13.04
N GLY A 129 0.99 -6.40 -11.77
CA GLY A 129 1.98 -7.07 -10.93
C GLY A 129 2.08 -6.45 -9.54
N VAL A 130 3.32 -6.20 -9.09
CA VAL A 130 3.60 -5.52 -7.84
C VAL A 130 3.61 -4.01 -8.07
N VAL A 131 2.73 -3.29 -7.36
CA VAL A 131 2.67 -1.83 -7.39
C VAL A 131 3.34 -1.26 -6.14
N ALA A 132 4.26 -0.32 -6.32
CA ALA A 132 4.89 0.36 -5.20
C ALA A 132 4.35 1.76 -4.99
N PHE A 133 4.20 2.16 -3.71
CA PHE A 133 3.92 3.54 -3.34
C PHE A 133 4.95 4.07 -2.35
N VAL A 134 5.38 5.30 -2.55
CA VAL A 134 6.14 6.06 -1.57
C VAL A 134 5.31 7.26 -1.15
N PHE A 135 4.88 7.25 0.11
CA PHE A 135 4.02 8.27 0.70
C PHE A 135 4.77 9.16 1.69
N GLU A 136 4.31 10.38 1.84
CA GLU A 136 4.58 11.21 3.02
C GLU A 136 3.92 10.61 4.27
N GLY A 137 4.19 11.18 5.45
CA GLY A 137 3.63 10.73 6.74
C GLY A 137 2.14 11.04 6.90
N ARG A 138 1.28 10.28 6.21
CA ARG A 138 -0.18 10.38 6.32
C ARG A 138 -0.79 9.01 6.61
N PRO A 139 -1.50 8.83 7.72
CA PRO A 139 -2.07 7.53 8.07
C PRO A 139 -3.16 6.99 7.13
N ASN A 140 -3.88 7.87 6.40
CA ASN A 140 -4.97 7.48 5.51
C ASN A 140 -4.53 6.80 4.20
N VAL A 141 -3.24 6.77 3.91
CA VAL A 141 -2.70 6.16 2.68
C VAL A 141 -3.00 4.66 2.53
N PHE A 142 -3.36 3.97 3.61
CA PHE A 142 -3.73 2.56 3.55
C PHE A 142 -4.97 2.31 2.71
N ALA A 143 -5.99 3.17 2.81
CA ALA A 143 -7.19 3.06 1.98
C ALA A 143 -6.88 3.27 0.49
N ASP A 144 -5.94 4.19 0.17
CA ASP A 144 -5.50 4.46 -1.20
C ASP A 144 -4.62 3.31 -1.72
N ALA A 145 -3.61 2.87 -0.94
CA ALA A 145 -2.64 1.87 -1.38
C ALA A 145 -3.29 0.50 -1.63
N THR A 146 -4.24 0.11 -0.78
CA THR A 146 -4.91 -1.20 -0.92
C THR A 146 -5.87 -1.27 -2.11
N GLY A 147 -6.27 -0.14 -2.69
CA GLY A 147 -7.15 -0.08 -3.87
C GLY A 147 -6.65 -0.89 -5.06
N VAL A 148 -5.34 -1.05 -5.23
CA VAL A 148 -4.75 -1.84 -6.33
C VAL A 148 -5.09 -3.34 -6.25
N LEU A 149 -5.45 -3.86 -5.07
CA LEU A 149 -5.93 -5.24 -4.91
C LEU A 149 -7.21 -5.49 -5.71
N LYS A 150 -8.03 -4.46 -5.93
CA LYS A 150 -9.30 -4.59 -6.67
C LYS A 150 -9.10 -5.11 -8.09
N THR A 151 -7.97 -4.78 -8.68
CA THR A 151 -7.57 -5.25 -10.01
C THR A 151 -6.55 -6.38 -9.99
N GLY A 152 -6.40 -7.05 -8.83
CA GLY A 152 -5.57 -8.26 -8.68
C GLY A 152 -4.06 -8.01 -8.56
N ASN A 153 -3.64 -6.75 -8.31
CA ASN A 153 -2.24 -6.42 -8.05
C ASN A 153 -1.91 -6.64 -6.57
N SER A 154 -0.66 -6.90 -6.24
CA SER A 154 -0.13 -6.73 -4.89
C SER A 154 0.50 -5.36 -4.71
N VAL A 155 0.71 -4.94 -3.46
CA VAL A 155 1.25 -3.62 -3.16
C VAL A 155 2.36 -3.66 -2.11
N VAL A 156 3.40 -2.89 -2.37
CA VAL A 156 4.45 -2.57 -1.38
C VAL A 156 4.46 -1.07 -1.20
N PHE A 157 4.43 -0.59 0.03
CA PHE A 157 4.49 0.85 0.25
C PHE A 157 5.42 1.24 1.40
N ARG A 158 5.99 2.41 1.26
CA ARG A 158 6.78 3.10 2.27
C ARG A 158 6.05 4.36 2.71
N ILE A 159 5.97 4.60 4.00
CA ILE A 159 5.42 5.82 4.60
C ILE A 159 6.52 6.65 5.27
N GLY A 160 6.33 7.95 5.37
CA GLY A 160 7.24 8.83 6.08
C GLY A 160 7.45 8.41 7.54
N SER A 161 8.67 8.60 8.05
CA SER A 161 9.08 8.15 9.41
C SER A 161 8.21 8.71 10.53
N ASP A 162 7.58 9.86 10.31
CA ASP A 162 6.71 10.51 11.31
C ASP A 162 5.39 9.76 11.54
N ALA A 163 4.94 8.92 10.59
CA ALA A 163 3.73 8.11 10.71
C ALA A 163 4.02 6.60 10.82
N LEU A 164 5.28 6.20 10.98
CA LEU A 164 5.67 4.80 10.88
C LEU A 164 5.11 3.95 12.04
N ARG A 165 5.04 4.47 13.26
CA ARG A 165 4.44 3.76 14.40
C ARG A 165 2.95 3.55 14.18
N THR A 166 2.24 4.57 13.72
CA THR A 166 0.82 4.48 13.33
C THR A 166 0.63 3.44 12.22
N ALA A 167 1.50 3.46 11.20
CA ALA A 167 1.45 2.52 10.08
C ALA A 167 1.63 1.06 10.53
N ARG A 168 2.57 0.79 11.44
CA ARG A 168 2.75 -0.53 12.05
C ARG A 168 1.48 -0.99 12.79
N ALA A 169 0.89 -0.10 13.59
CA ALA A 169 -0.34 -0.41 14.32
C ALA A 169 -1.52 -0.72 13.36
N ILE A 170 -1.69 0.05 12.28
CA ILE A 170 -2.70 -0.23 11.25
C ILE A 170 -2.43 -1.58 10.60
N ARG A 171 -1.19 -1.85 10.17
CA ARG A 171 -0.81 -3.14 9.58
C ARG A 171 -1.17 -4.31 10.49
N ASP A 172 -0.71 -4.25 11.74
CA ASP A 172 -0.74 -5.40 12.65
C ASP A 172 -2.13 -5.63 13.25
N ARG A 173 -2.90 -4.57 13.51
CA ARG A 173 -4.18 -4.64 14.20
C ARG A 173 -5.40 -4.70 13.28
N LEU A 174 -5.27 -4.20 12.06
CA LEU A 174 -6.42 -4.06 11.16
C LEU A 174 -6.17 -4.74 9.81
N LEU A 175 -5.08 -4.40 9.13
CA LEU A 175 -4.81 -4.86 7.77
C LEU A 175 -4.56 -6.37 7.69
N VAL A 176 -3.60 -6.89 8.48
CA VAL A 176 -3.27 -8.32 8.50
C VAL A 176 -4.46 -9.18 8.94
N PRO A 177 -5.20 -8.84 10.00
CA PRO A 177 -6.45 -9.53 10.31
C PRO A 177 -7.47 -9.51 9.16
N ALA A 178 -7.66 -8.37 8.49
CA ALA A 178 -8.59 -8.27 7.36
C ALA A 178 -8.18 -9.16 6.17
N LEU A 179 -6.87 -9.23 5.85
CA LEU A 179 -6.36 -10.14 4.81
C LEU A 179 -6.67 -11.60 5.15
N ARG A 180 -6.40 -12.01 6.38
CA ARG A 180 -6.65 -13.39 6.85
C ARG A 180 -8.11 -13.74 6.88
N ASP A 181 -8.95 -12.87 7.41
CA ASP A 181 -10.40 -13.07 7.47
C ASP A 181 -11.02 -13.22 6.07
N ALA A 182 -10.44 -12.56 5.08
CA ALA A 182 -10.84 -12.65 3.67
C ALA A 182 -10.19 -13.80 2.89
N GLY A 183 -9.23 -14.52 3.47
CA GLY A 183 -8.49 -15.57 2.79
C GLY A 183 -7.51 -15.08 1.73
N LEU A 184 -7.04 -13.82 1.83
CA LEU A 184 -6.02 -13.28 0.96
C LEU A 184 -4.61 -13.63 1.46
N PRO A 185 -3.62 -13.79 0.55
CA PRO A 185 -2.24 -14.01 0.94
C PRO A 185 -1.70 -12.86 1.80
N ASP A 186 -1.00 -13.18 2.90
CA ASP A 186 -0.42 -12.19 3.83
C ASP A 186 0.54 -11.20 3.14
N GLY A 187 1.16 -11.62 2.02
CA GLY A 187 2.05 -10.78 1.21
C GLY A 187 1.34 -9.75 0.31
N SER A 188 0.01 -9.79 0.18
CA SER A 188 -0.74 -8.95 -0.76
C SER A 188 -0.57 -7.45 -0.53
N VAL A 189 -0.34 -7.05 0.73
CA VAL A 189 -0.06 -5.67 1.13
C VAL A 189 1.15 -5.65 2.06
N GLN A 190 2.24 -5.03 1.62
CA GLN A 190 3.48 -4.96 2.38
C GLN A 190 3.84 -3.53 2.73
N LEU A 191 4.17 -3.30 4.01
CA LEU A 191 4.77 -2.08 4.49
C LEU A 191 6.29 -2.27 4.57
N VAL A 192 7.06 -1.42 3.89
CA VAL A 192 8.51 -1.32 4.11
C VAL A 192 8.74 -0.72 5.49
N ASP A 193 9.13 -1.56 6.43
CA ASP A 193 9.26 -1.21 7.85
C ASP A 193 10.62 -0.57 8.15
N SER A 194 10.87 0.60 7.55
CA SER A 194 12.11 1.37 7.73
C SER A 194 11.82 2.87 7.87
N PRO A 195 12.41 3.55 8.86
CA PRO A 195 12.33 5.01 8.97
C PRO A 195 13.21 5.73 7.95
N GLU A 196 14.13 5.03 7.30
CA GLU A 196 15.13 5.60 6.41
C GLU A 196 14.52 6.08 5.09
N ARG A 197 14.91 7.30 4.65
CA ARG A 197 14.49 7.81 3.34
C ARG A 197 15.03 6.96 2.20
N SER A 198 16.22 6.40 2.37
CA SER A 198 16.88 5.52 1.42
C SER A 198 16.07 4.25 1.09
N ALA A 199 15.15 3.83 1.96
CA ALA A 199 14.22 2.74 1.68
C ALA A 199 13.27 3.06 0.50
N GLY A 200 12.90 4.34 0.32
CA GLY A 200 12.13 4.77 -0.86
C GLY A 200 12.94 4.65 -2.15
N TRP A 201 14.23 4.97 -2.10
CA TRP A 201 15.12 4.83 -3.26
C TRP A 201 15.37 3.37 -3.62
N ALA A 202 15.62 2.52 -2.60
CA ALA A 202 15.76 1.08 -2.81
C ALA A 202 14.49 0.46 -3.41
N LEU A 203 13.32 0.93 -2.96
CA LEU A 203 12.05 0.47 -3.48
C LEU A 203 11.86 0.88 -4.96
N PHE A 204 12.17 2.13 -5.33
CA PHE A 204 12.06 2.58 -6.73
C PHE A 204 13.04 1.91 -7.68
N ASP A 205 14.18 1.43 -7.18
CA ASP A 205 15.22 0.77 -7.97
C ASP A 205 14.99 -0.74 -8.15
N ASP A 206 13.93 -1.30 -7.53
CA ASP A 206 13.66 -2.73 -7.59
C ASP A 206 13.01 -3.13 -8.94
N PRO A 207 13.68 -3.97 -9.77
CA PRO A 207 13.22 -4.31 -11.11
C PRO A 207 11.97 -5.20 -11.15
N ARG A 208 11.53 -5.74 -10.01
CA ARG A 208 10.33 -6.59 -9.90
C ARG A 208 9.03 -5.77 -9.81
N LEU A 209 9.14 -4.45 -9.65
CA LEU A 209 7.98 -3.57 -9.61
C LEU A 209 7.43 -3.32 -11.01
N ALA A 210 6.13 -3.52 -11.19
CA ALA A 210 5.45 -3.18 -12.43
C ALA A 210 5.14 -1.68 -12.55
N LEU A 211 4.94 -1.02 -11.41
CA LEU A 211 4.66 0.42 -11.31
C LEU A 211 5.14 0.96 -9.98
N ALA A 212 5.73 2.15 -9.99
CA ALA A 212 6.08 2.87 -8.77
C ALA A 212 5.45 4.28 -8.78
N VAL A 213 4.80 4.64 -7.67
CA VAL A 213 4.06 5.90 -7.51
C VAL A 213 4.62 6.67 -6.31
N ALA A 214 5.14 7.87 -6.56
CA ALA A 214 5.48 8.81 -5.49
C ALA A 214 4.31 9.77 -5.24
N ARG A 215 3.88 9.91 -3.99
CA ARG A 215 2.82 10.84 -3.60
C ARG A 215 3.25 11.67 -2.39
N GLY A 216 3.39 12.97 -2.60
CA GLY A 216 3.82 13.90 -1.56
C GLY A 216 3.75 15.34 -2.03
N SER A 217 4.26 16.27 -1.21
CA SER A 217 4.50 17.64 -1.60
C SER A 217 5.64 17.73 -2.63
N GLY A 218 5.69 18.80 -3.44
CA GLY A 218 6.72 18.98 -4.45
C GLY A 218 8.16 18.70 -3.95
N PRO A 219 8.59 19.25 -2.79
CA PRO A 219 9.92 18.99 -2.23
C PRO A 219 10.17 17.53 -1.77
N ALA A 220 9.13 16.73 -1.63
CA ALA A 220 9.24 15.32 -1.19
C ALA A 220 9.30 14.34 -2.37
N VAL A 221 8.94 14.78 -3.57
CA VAL A 221 8.82 13.96 -4.78
C VAL A 221 9.89 14.31 -5.82
N GLY A 222 10.53 15.50 -5.67
CA GLY A 222 11.62 15.99 -6.52
C GLY A 222 13.01 15.50 -6.18
#